data_1110077c570b64912c17f20a04b05d09
#
_entry.id   1110077c570b64912c17f20a04b05d09
#
_cell.length_a   1.000
_cell.length_b   1.000
_cell.length_c   1.000
_cell.angle_alpha   90.00
_cell.angle_beta   90.00
_cell.angle_gamma   90.00
#
_symmetry.space_group_name_H-M   'P 1'
#
loop_
_entity.id
_entity.type
_entity.pdbx_description
1 polymer ?
#
loop_
_entity_poly.entity_id
_entity_poly.type
_entity_poly.pdbx_seq_one_letter_code
_entity_poly.pdbx_strand_id
1 'polypeptide(L)'
;MPVMNRRTFFSSGILGAVAVGASPIHALGTKEEISSSAPPKILNYNPAMKYRPMGHTGVLVSEISLGGLVMAESVHRYAIEHGVNLVHVAWDYLGGQSIKTLGAGLKSVRDKIYIALKDDYPTIDEALKVLNTDHVDFLMFNRHWAFSATDAKIAETFEKLKNQGKVRFAGLTTHGNVKDTTAAGIRSGFYDVVMPVLNQPNLEAMAEELRLAQQRGVGVMAMKSMKGLKDIDLEVAYLKKILSNPAVTTVTKGIGSFDMFEAYVQALNEPLSSAEDRALYRYAQVNRSSNCMLCDDCKQACPLGVEVSTVLRCKDYYYEQMKDVQTALSTYRDIPLEKVGSGACRFCKKCESACPNGIPIVERLMAARELFANVSRG
;
A
#
# COMPACT_ATOMS: atom_id res chain seq x y z
N MET A 1 -22.95 41.94 -39.03
CA MET A 1 -23.97 42.92 -38.57
C MET A 1 -25.25 42.18 -38.26
N PRO A 2 -25.98 42.51 -37.17
CA PRO A 2 -25.58 42.95 -35.84
C PRO A 2 -26.03 41.90 -34.76
N VAL A 3 -25.39 41.78 -33.69
CA VAL A 3 -25.54 42.17 -32.27
C VAL A 3 -26.98 42.60 -31.85
N MET A 4 -27.48 41.88 -30.84
CA MET A 4 -28.33 42.40 -29.73
C MET A 4 -28.70 41.22 -28.81
N ASN A 5 -28.29 41.08 -27.59
CA ASN A 5 -28.35 41.81 -26.33
C ASN A 5 -29.73 41.80 -25.63
N ARG A 6 -29.77 41.11 -24.48
CA ARG A 6 -30.43 41.44 -23.19
C ARG A 6 -31.96 41.33 -23.00
N ARG A 7 -32.23 40.67 -21.88
CA ARG A 7 -33.07 40.99 -20.69
C ARG A 7 -34.41 40.26 -20.52
N THR A 8 -34.39 39.54 -19.40
CA THR A 8 -35.42 39.45 -18.33
C THR A 8 -36.91 39.44 -18.72
N PHE A 9 -37.59 38.37 -18.22
CA PHE A 9 -38.91 38.58 -17.61
C PHE A 9 -39.17 37.58 -16.49
N PHE A 10 -39.49 38.10 -15.31
CA PHE A 10 -40.11 37.40 -14.18
C PHE A 10 -41.59 37.11 -14.53
N SER A 11 -42.13 35.98 -14.13
CA SER A 11 -43.45 35.94 -13.52
C SER A 11 -43.73 34.61 -12.81
N SER A 12 -44.32 34.74 -11.68
CA SER A 12 -44.75 33.80 -10.67
C SER A 12 -45.81 32.79 -11.15
N GLY A 13 -45.77 31.59 -10.65
CA GLY A 13 -46.84 30.62 -10.75
C GLY A 13 -46.72 29.59 -9.63
N ILE A 14 -47.68 29.61 -8.74
CA ILE A 14 -47.80 28.88 -7.46
C ILE A 14 -48.40 27.50 -7.68
N LEU A 15 -48.03 26.56 -6.80
CA LEU A 15 -48.71 25.35 -6.29
C LEU A 15 -48.55 24.01 -7.01
N GLY A 16 -48.12 23.07 -6.17
CA GLY A 16 -48.28 21.64 -6.35
C GLY A 16 -47.29 20.81 -5.54
N ALA A 17 -47.41 20.82 -4.21
CA ALA A 17 -46.59 19.93 -3.36
C ALA A 17 -47.12 18.49 -3.47
N VAL A 18 -46.34 17.58 -4.02
CA VAL A 18 -46.46 16.14 -3.79
C VAL A 18 -45.30 15.70 -2.92
N ALA A 19 -45.59 15.40 -1.67
CA ALA A 19 -44.63 14.85 -0.73
C ALA A 19 -44.39 13.38 -1.08
N VAL A 20 -43.24 13.09 -1.68
CA VAL A 20 -42.68 11.73 -1.73
C VAL A 20 -41.69 11.63 -0.56
N GLY A 21 -42.03 10.78 0.39
CA GLY A 21 -41.22 10.53 1.59
C GLY A 21 -39.85 10.00 1.23
N ALA A 22 -38.85 10.83 1.40
CA ALA A 22 -37.45 10.42 1.41
C ALA A 22 -37.12 9.97 2.82
N SER A 23 -36.86 8.68 3.00
CA SER A 23 -36.23 8.17 4.21
C SER A 23 -34.88 8.86 4.40
N PRO A 24 -34.51 9.26 5.61
CA PRO A 24 -33.24 9.91 5.85
C PRO A 24 -32.12 8.90 5.63
N ILE A 25 -31.31 9.14 4.60
CA ILE A 25 -29.97 8.55 4.51
C ILE A 25 -29.23 9.06 5.75
N HIS A 26 -28.87 8.16 6.64
CA HIS A 26 -28.03 8.49 7.77
C HIS A 26 -26.73 9.09 7.21
N ALA A 27 -26.56 10.37 7.40
CA ALA A 27 -25.29 11.06 7.19
C ALA A 27 -24.29 10.40 8.14
N LEU A 28 -23.32 9.70 7.58
CA LEU A 28 -22.11 9.29 8.29
C LEU A 28 -21.51 10.52 8.95
N GLY A 29 -21.41 10.47 10.26
CA GLY A 29 -20.99 11.58 11.08
C GLY A 29 -19.71 12.22 10.58
N THR A 30 -19.74 13.51 10.43
CA THR A 30 -18.55 14.34 10.26
C THR A 30 -17.56 14.01 11.36
N LYS A 31 -16.37 13.51 10.99
CA LYS A 31 -15.27 13.34 11.95
C LYS A 31 -15.06 14.69 12.64
N GLU A 32 -15.33 14.76 13.94
CA GLU A 32 -15.04 15.95 14.76
C GLU A 32 -13.57 16.32 14.57
N GLU A 33 -13.33 17.57 14.20
CA GLU A 33 -11.98 18.14 14.20
C GLU A 33 -11.46 18.11 15.64
N ILE A 34 -10.51 17.19 15.89
CA ILE A 34 -9.80 17.15 17.17
C ILE A 34 -8.84 18.34 17.19
N SER A 35 -9.33 19.49 17.64
CA SER A 35 -8.52 20.64 17.99
C SER A 35 -7.81 20.34 19.31
N SER A 36 -6.65 19.69 19.28
CA SER A 36 -5.76 19.66 20.43
C SER A 36 -4.68 20.73 20.27
N SER A 37 -4.64 21.67 21.17
CA SER A 37 -3.69 22.81 21.19
C SER A 37 -2.25 22.43 21.58
N ALA A 38 -1.96 21.17 21.85
CA ALA A 38 -0.61 20.68 22.14
C ALA A 38 -0.02 19.98 20.89
N PRO A 39 1.26 20.20 20.57
CA PRO A 39 1.90 19.48 19.48
C PRO A 39 1.81 17.97 19.72
N PRO A 40 1.50 17.17 18.69
CA PRO A 40 1.38 15.73 18.85
C PRO A 40 2.69 15.15 19.39
N LYS A 41 2.60 14.38 20.47
CA LYS A 41 3.77 13.69 21.06
C LYS A 41 4.25 12.61 20.09
N ILE A 42 5.50 12.76 19.61
CA ILE A 42 6.13 11.74 18.78
C ILE A 42 6.54 10.58 19.69
N LEU A 43 5.98 9.40 19.41
CA LEU A 43 6.39 8.18 20.09
C LEU A 43 7.82 7.84 19.69
N ASN A 44 8.68 7.49 20.67
CA ASN A 44 10.07 7.12 20.42
C ASN A 44 10.90 8.17 19.64
N TYR A 45 10.73 9.45 19.99
CA TYR A 45 11.41 10.55 19.28
C TYR A 45 12.92 10.44 19.32
N ASN A 46 13.55 10.58 18.15
CA ASN A 46 15.00 10.74 17.99
C ASN A 46 15.26 11.90 17.00
N PRO A 47 16.11 12.89 17.31
CA PRO A 47 16.33 14.05 16.46
C PRO A 47 17.03 13.72 15.13
N ALA A 48 17.71 12.59 15.00
CA ALA A 48 18.29 12.12 13.74
C ALA A 48 17.26 11.50 12.80
N MET A 49 16.07 11.10 13.31
CA MET A 49 15.00 10.50 12.53
C MET A 49 13.97 11.57 12.11
N LYS A 50 13.45 11.47 10.89
CA LYS A 50 12.33 12.30 10.43
C LYS A 50 11.01 11.58 10.64
N TYR A 51 9.97 12.35 10.96
CA TYR A 51 8.62 11.85 11.23
C TYR A 51 7.59 12.59 10.39
N ARG A 52 6.56 11.86 9.96
CA ARG A 52 5.42 12.41 9.20
C ARG A 52 4.09 12.02 9.82
N PRO A 53 3.05 12.84 9.66
CA PRO A 53 1.71 12.48 10.09
C PRO A 53 1.19 11.29 9.26
N MET A 54 0.64 10.29 9.94
CA MET A 54 -0.04 9.16 9.32
C MET A 54 -1.48 9.56 8.96
N GLY A 55 -1.62 10.34 7.89
CA GLY A 55 -2.91 10.90 7.52
C GLY A 55 -3.55 11.71 8.64
N HIS A 56 -4.86 11.56 8.82
CA HIS A 56 -5.63 12.22 9.87
C HIS A 56 -5.69 11.45 11.20
N THR A 57 -4.86 10.42 11.39
CA THR A 57 -4.87 9.58 12.61
C THR A 57 -4.37 10.29 13.87
N GLY A 58 -3.74 11.44 13.73
CA GLY A 58 -3.03 12.13 14.83
C GLY A 58 -1.72 11.46 15.25
N VAL A 59 -1.28 10.41 14.55
CA VAL A 59 -0.04 9.67 14.82
C VAL A 59 1.09 10.19 13.95
N LEU A 60 2.26 10.41 14.55
CA LEU A 60 3.51 10.72 13.84
C LEU A 60 4.37 9.47 13.77
N VAL A 61 4.73 9.04 12.56
CA VAL A 61 5.57 7.86 12.33
C VAL A 61 6.87 8.23 11.65
N SER A 62 7.92 7.45 11.92
CA SER A 62 9.22 7.59 11.26
C SER A 62 9.09 7.37 9.75
N GLU A 63 9.83 8.16 8.96
CA GLU A 63 9.83 8.04 7.48
C GLU A 63 10.31 6.69 6.98
N ILE A 64 11.04 5.94 7.83
CA ILE A 64 11.39 4.53 7.63
C ILE A 64 10.67 3.71 8.68
N SER A 65 10.00 2.63 8.26
CA SER A 65 9.37 1.65 9.13
C SER A 65 9.90 0.24 8.87
N LEU A 66 9.88 -0.60 9.91
CA LEU A 66 10.39 -1.97 9.82
C LEU A 66 9.38 -2.89 9.15
N GLY A 67 9.81 -3.64 8.14
CA GLY A 67 9.05 -4.68 7.47
C GLY A 67 9.41 -6.06 8.01
N GLY A 68 8.40 -6.86 8.31
CA GLY A 68 8.55 -8.16 8.99
C GLY A 68 9.10 -9.32 8.14
N LEU A 69 9.39 -9.12 6.85
CA LEU A 69 10.00 -10.19 6.01
C LEU A 69 11.49 -10.42 6.28
N VAL A 70 12.16 -9.53 6.99
CA VAL A 70 13.54 -9.71 7.45
C VAL A 70 13.54 -9.49 8.95
N MET A 71 13.89 -10.53 9.69
CA MET A 71 13.95 -10.49 11.16
C MET A 71 15.39 -10.67 11.63
N ALA A 72 16.16 -9.59 11.57
CA ALA A 72 17.43 -9.45 12.26
C ALA A 72 17.15 -8.76 13.61
N GLU A 73 16.86 -9.51 14.67
CA GLU A 73 16.39 -8.99 15.96
C GLU A 73 17.27 -7.87 16.50
N SER A 74 18.60 -8.05 16.47
CA SER A 74 19.55 -7.03 16.93
C SER A 74 19.49 -5.73 16.11
N VAL A 75 19.32 -5.86 14.80
CA VAL A 75 19.21 -4.70 13.88
C VAL A 75 17.87 -4.00 14.09
N HIS A 76 16.78 -4.75 14.27
CA HIS A 76 15.46 -4.17 14.54
C HIS A 76 15.42 -3.45 15.89
N ARG A 77 16.02 -4.02 16.92
CA ARG A 77 16.16 -3.36 18.23
C ARG A 77 16.97 -2.07 18.10
N TYR A 78 18.09 -2.12 17.40
CA TYR A 78 18.91 -0.95 17.13
C TYR A 78 18.14 0.14 16.39
N ALA A 79 17.39 -0.21 15.35
CA ALA A 79 16.57 0.74 14.61
C ALA A 79 15.49 1.39 15.49
N ILE A 80 14.84 0.64 16.38
CA ILE A 80 13.89 1.16 17.35
C ILE A 80 14.59 2.10 18.34
N GLU A 81 15.74 1.71 18.88
CA GLU A 81 16.53 2.57 19.78
C GLU A 81 16.97 3.88 19.10
N HIS A 82 17.06 3.89 17.76
CA HIS A 82 17.40 5.05 16.94
C HIS A 82 16.17 5.76 16.32
N GLY A 83 14.98 5.55 16.86
CA GLY A 83 13.81 6.37 16.57
C GLY A 83 12.81 5.79 15.60
N VAL A 84 13.02 4.59 15.05
CA VAL A 84 11.96 3.91 14.30
C VAL A 84 10.82 3.57 15.26
N ASN A 85 9.60 3.97 14.89
CA ASN A 85 8.43 3.80 15.75
C ASN A 85 7.24 3.08 15.07
N LEU A 86 7.45 2.46 13.90
CA LEU A 86 6.41 1.67 13.23
C LEU A 86 7.00 0.36 12.72
N VAL A 87 6.32 -0.75 13.03
CA VAL A 87 6.66 -2.10 12.59
C VAL A 87 5.47 -2.72 11.88
N HIS A 88 5.68 -3.23 10.66
CA HIS A 88 4.68 -4.00 9.92
C HIS A 88 4.99 -5.50 10.00
N VAL A 89 3.98 -6.31 10.30
CA VAL A 89 4.10 -7.77 10.44
C VAL A 89 2.89 -8.49 9.86
N ALA A 90 3.10 -9.75 9.47
CA ALA A 90 2.06 -10.68 9.03
C ALA A 90 2.29 -12.09 9.59
N TRP A 91 1.23 -12.90 9.62
CA TRP A 91 1.29 -14.26 10.14
C TRP A 91 2.25 -15.16 9.39
N ASP A 92 2.18 -15.13 8.08
CA ASP A 92 2.89 -16.02 7.18
C ASP A 92 4.36 -15.64 6.95
N TYR A 93 4.79 -14.47 7.44
CA TYR A 93 6.15 -14.00 7.22
C TYR A 93 7.19 -14.94 7.86
N LEU A 94 8.12 -15.44 7.03
CA LEU A 94 9.15 -16.41 7.42
C LEU A 94 8.56 -17.66 8.08
N GLY A 95 7.42 -18.14 7.56
CA GLY A 95 6.74 -19.32 8.14
C GLY A 95 6.22 -19.11 9.56
N GLY A 96 5.82 -17.87 9.88
CA GLY A 96 5.34 -17.46 11.20
C GLY A 96 6.45 -17.15 12.21
N GLN A 97 7.72 -17.20 11.80
CA GLN A 97 8.82 -16.86 12.71
C GLN A 97 8.88 -15.34 12.98
N SER A 98 8.56 -14.52 11.99
CA SER A 98 8.59 -13.07 12.09
C SER A 98 7.76 -12.54 13.26
N ILE A 99 6.49 -12.94 13.34
CA ILE A 99 5.60 -12.47 14.40
C ILE A 99 5.99 -13.00 15.78
N LYS A 100 6.49 -14.24 15.86
CA LYS A 100 6.97 -14.83 17.13
C LYS A 100 8.18 -14.07 17.66
N THR A 101 9.13 -13.74 16.77
CA THR A 101 10.31 -12.95 17.13
C THR A 101 9.92 -11.54 17.57
N LEU A 102 9.02 -10.89 16.83
CA LEU A 102 8.50 -9.59 17.23
C LEU A 102 7.82 -9.66 18.60
N GLY A 103 6.92 -10.62 18.81
CA GLY A 103 6.19 -10.79 20.08
C GLY A 103 7.13 -11.04 21.27
N ALA A 104 8.19 -11.81 21.09
CA ALA A 104 9.21 -12.02 22.12
C ALA A 104 9.94 -10.72 22.48
N GLY A 105 10.24 -9.87 21.49
CA GLY A 105 10.93 -8.60 21.67
C GLY A 105 10.05 -7.46 22.17
N LEU A 106 8.72 -7.52 21.99
CA LEU A 106 7.80 -6.43 22.28
C LEU A 106 7.76 -6.00 23.75
N LYS A 107 8.00 -6.92 24.68
CA LYS A 107 7.99 -6.64 26.12
C LYS A 107 8.81 -5.41 26.52
N SER A 108 9.91 -5.16 25.80
CA SER A 108 10.85 -4.07 26.09
C SER A 108 10.64 -2.81 25.25
N VAL A 109 9.79 -2.86 24.21
CA VAL A 109 9.66 -1.77 23.24
C VAL A 109 8.23 -1.45 22.82
N ARG A 110 7.20 -2.14 23.37
CA ARG A 110 5.79 -1.95 22.97
C ARG A 110 5.32 -0.49 23.12
N ASP A 111 5.78 0.16 24.14
CA ASP A 111 5.50 1.57 24.43
C ASP A 111 6.24 2.57 23.52
N LYS A 112 7.14 2.07 22.68
CA LYS A 112 7.94 2.87 21.76
C LYS A 112 7.50 2.75 20.29
N ILE A 113 6.65 1.78 19.97
CA ILE A 113 6.29 1.47 18.58
C ILE A 113 4.80 1.34 18.33
N TYR A 114 4.40 1.66 17.12
CA TYR A 114 3.12 1.31 16.53
C TYR A 114 3.26 -0.02 15.77
N ILE A 115 2.23 -0.85 15.81
CA ILE A 115 2.18 -2.15 15.09
C ILE A 115 1.15 -2.07 13.98
N ALA A 116 1.59 -2.31 12.75
CA ALA A 116 0.72 -2.54 11.60
C ALA A 116 0.67 -4.05 11.32
N LEU A 117 -0.48 -4.66 11.58
CA LEU A 117 -0.70 -6.09 11.42
C LEU A 117 -1.53 -6.38 10.17
N LYS A 118 -1.06 -7.24 9.28
CA LYS A 118 -1.85 -7.73 8.14
C LYS A 118 -2.93 -8.72 8.60
N ASP A 119 -4.13 -8.65 8.03
CA ASP A 119 -5.34 -9.40 8.45
C ASP A 119 -5.42 -10.86 7.95
N ASP A 120 -4.29 -11.51 7.77
CA ASP A 120 -4.19 -12.89 7.31
C ASP A 120 -4.19 -13.94 8.44
N TYR A 121 -4.57 -13.52 9.63
CA TYR A 121 -4.71 -14.40 10.80
C TYR A 121 -6.09 -15.07 10.86
N PRO A 122 -6.16 -16.28 11.46
CA PRO A 122 -7.44 -16.91 11.74
C PRO A 122 -8.32 -16.04 12.66
N THR A 123 -7.70 -15.45 13.71
CA THR A 123 -8.37 -14.47 14.58
C THR A 123 -7.39 -13.41 15.08
N ILE A 124 -7.89 -12.22 15.37
CA ILE A 124 -7.08 -11.16 15.99
C ILE A 124 -6.57 -11.58 17.38
N ASP A 125 -7.33 -12.37 18.12
CA ASP A 125 -6.96 -12.81 19.47
C ASP A 125 -5.73 -13.71 19.44
N GLU A 126 -5.62 -14.61 18.46
CA GLU A 126 -4.42 -15.42 18.27
C GLU A 126 -3.20 -14.56 17.92
N ALA A 127 -3.39 -13.58 17.04
CA ALA A 127 -2.32 -12.64 16.70
C ALA A 127 -1.83 -11.86 17.91
N LEU A 128 -2.74 -11.29 18.69
CA LEU A 128 -2.42 -10.52 19.92
C LEU A 128 -1.71 -11.40 20.96
N LYS A 129 -2.14 -12.66 21.11
CA LYS A 129 -1.48 -13.62 22.01
C LYS A 129 -0.04 -13.89 21.58
N VAL A 130 0.20 -14.13 20.27
CA VAL A 130 1.56 -14.37 19.76
C VAL A 130 2.42 -13.11 19.85
N LEU A 131 1.85 -11.94 19.59
CA LEU A 131 2.52 -10.64 19.73
C LEU A 131 2.75 -10.24 21.18
N ASN A 132 2.10 -10.91 22.13
CA ASN A 132 2.17 -10.56 23.56
C ASN A 132 1.77 -9.09 23.83
N THR A 133 0.67 -8.66 23.23
CA THR A 133 0.10 -7.32 23.36
C THR A 133 -1.43 -7.39 23.42
N ASP A 134 -2.08 -6.38 23.97
CA ASP A 134 -3.53 -6.27 24.06
C ASP A 134 -4.17 -5.63 22.83
N HIS A 135 -3.39 -4.92 22.01
CA HIS A 135 -3.88 -4.28 20.79
C HIS A 135 -2.80 -4.12 19.73
N VAL A 136 -3.24 -3.90 18.49
CA VAL A 136 -2.42 -3.37 17.39
C VAL A 136 -2.92 -1.98 17.00
N ASP A 137 -2.04 -1.16 16.42
CA ASP A 137 -2.39 0.21 16.07
C ASP A 137 -3.13 0.25 14.72
N PHE A 138 -2.62 -0.46 13.73
CA PHE A 138 -3.21 -0.51 12.40
C PHE A 138 -3.53 -1.96 12.01
N LEU A 139 -4.80 -2.26 11.75
CA LEU A 139 -5.20 -3.53 11.13
C LEU A 139 -5.23 -3.33 9.63
N MET A 140 -4.29 -4.00 8.92
CA MET A 140 -4.08 -3.85 7.49
C MET A 140 -4.85 -4.93 6.73
N PHE A 141 -6.06 -4.60 6.24
CA PHE A 141 -6.87 -5.50 5.42
C PHE A 141 -6.19 -5.76 4.07
N ASN A 142 -5.84 -7.02 3.81
CA ASN A 142 -5.14 -7.43 2.61
C ASN A 142 -6.14 -7.75 1.49
N ARG A 143 -6.35 -6.81 0.57
CA ARG A 143 -7.33 -6.93 -0.53
C ARG A 143 -6.68 -6.59 -1.86
N HIS A 144 -7.09 -7.30 -2.90
CA HIS A 144 -6.48 -7.19 -4.23
C HIS A 144 -7.44 -6.67 -5.29
N TRP A 145 -8.69 -6.41 -4.92
CA TRP A 145 -9.75 -5.94 -5.81
C TRP A 145 -10.51 -4.79 -5.19
N ALA A 146 -10.93 -3.84 -6.02
CA ALA A 146 -11.72 -2.70 -5.56
C ALA A 146 -12.99 -3.13 -4.83
N PHE A 147 -13.73 -4.12 -5.35
CA PHE A 147 -14.94 -4.63 -4.72
C PHE A 147 -14.67 -5.29 -3.36
N SER A 148 -13.57 -6.04 -3.23
CA SER A 148 -13.22 -6.66 -1.96
C SER A 148 -12.67 -5.64 -0.94
N ALA A 149 -12.02 -4.59 -1.40
CA ALA A 149 -11.55 -3.51 -0.54
C ALA A 149 -12.70 -2.64 0.02
N THR A 150 -13.84 -2.60 -0.67
CA THR A 150 -15.01 -1.82 -0.26
C THR A 150 -16.17 -2.66 0.30
N ASP A 151 -15.92 -3.93 0.64
CA ASP A 151 -16.93 -4.80 1.26
C ASP A 151 -17.32 -4.24 2.65
N ALA A 152 -18.61 -4.06 2.87
CA ALA A 152 -19.16 -3.53 4.12
C ALA A 152 -18.80 -4.39 5.35
N LYS A 153 -18.59 -5.69 5.18
CA LYS A 153 -18.15 -6.59 6.26
C LYS A 153 -16.79 -6.19 6.86
N ILE A 154 -15.93 -5.52 6.08
CA ILE A 154 -14.67 -5.01 6.60
C ILE A 154 -14.93 -3.92 7.64
N ALA A 155 -15.83 -2.98 7.31
CA ALA A 155 -16.20 -1.91 8.23
C ALA A 155 -16.85 -2.46 9.51
N GLU A 156 -17.77 -3.42 9.38
CA GLU A 156 -18.40 -4.08 10.53
C GLU A 156 -17.37 -4.80 11.42
N THR A 157 -16.44 -5.52 10.81
CA THR A 157 -15.36 -6.22 11.52
C THR A 157 -14.47 -5.24 12.25
N PHE A 158 -14.05 -4.18 11.59
CA PHE A 158 -13.20 -3.16 12.18
C PHE A 158 -13.87 -2.47 13.38
N GLU A 159 -15.12 -2.00 13.22
CA GLU A 159 -15.84 -1.33 14.30
C GLU A 159 -16.00 -2.25 15.53
N LYS A 160 -16.28 -3.53 15.31
CA LYS A 160 -16.31 -4.51 16.40
C LYS A 160 -14.98 -4.59 17.14
N LEU A 161 -13.87 -4.71 16.42
CA LEU A 161 -12.53 -4.84 17.00
C LEU A 161 -12.08 -3.54 17.68
N LYS A 162 -12.42 -2.39 17.10
CA LYS A 162 -12.16 -1.07 17.66
C LYS A 162 -12.90 -0.87 18.99
N ASN A 163 -14.18 -1.22 19.03
CA ASN A 163 -14.99 -1.15 20.25
C ASN A 163 -14.49 -2.10 21.34
N GLN A 164 -13.81 -3.19 20.99
CA GLN A 164 -13.13 -4.08 21.92
C GLN A 164 -11.75 -3.56 22.37
N GLY A 165 -11.28 -2.44 21.84
CA GLY A 165 -9.96 -1.88 22.12
C GLY A 165 -8.79 -2.65 21.49
N LYS A 166 -9.07 -3.61 20.59
CA LYS A 166 -8.05 -4.48 19.98
C LYS A 166 -7.33 -3.85 18.79
N VAL A 167 -7.96 -2.85 18.16
CA VAL A 167 -7.45 -2.15 16.96
C VAL A 167 -7.76 -0.66 17.08
N ARG A 168 -6.84 0.21 16.63
CA ARG A 168 -7.04 1.66 16.64
C ARG A 168 -7.49 2.21 15.29
N PHE A 169 -6.82 1.80 14.21
CA PHE A 169 -6.99 2.37 12.87
C PHE A 169 -7.14 1.28 11.81
N ALA A 170 -7.94 1.58 10.78
CA ALA A 170 -8.14 0.72 9.62
C ALA A 170 -7.11 1.02 8.54
N GLY A 171 -6.43 0.00 8.04
CA GLY A 171 -5.51 0.08 6.92
C GLY A 171 -5.89 -0.85 5.78
N LEU A 172 -5.52 -0.49 4.55
CA LEU A 172 -5.64 -1.34 3.36
C LEU A 172 -4.26 -1.65 2.82
N THR A 173 -3.93 -2.92 2.63
CA THR A 173 -2.75 -3.34 1.87
C THR A 173 -3.16 -4.06 0.60
N THR A 174 -2.43 -3.85 -0.50
CA THR A 174 -2.75 -4.50 -1.77
C THR A 174 -1.51 -4.85 -2.57
N HIS A 175 -1.53 -6.07 -3.13
CA HIS A 175 -0.48 -6.62 -3.98
C HIS A 175 -0.93 -6.81 -5.44
N GLY A 176 -2.22 -6.81 -5.70
CA GLY A 176 -2.81 -6.94 -7.03
C GLY A 176 -3.74 -5.79 -7.36
N ASN A 177 -3.95 -5.52 -8.65
CA ASN A 177 -4.83 -4.45 -9.12
C ASN A 177 -4.62 -3.12 -8.38
N VAL A 178 -3.32 -2.78 -8.22
CA VAL A 178 -2.84 -1.85 -7.19
C VAL A 178 -3.48 -0.47 -7.29
N LYS A 179 -3.59 0.09 -8.51
CA LYS A 179 -4.19 1.42 -8.74
C LYS A 179 -5.66 1.44 -8.33
N ASP A 180 -6.46 0.57 -8.94
CA ASP A 180 -7.92 0.55 -8.74
C ASP A 180 -8.28 0.24 -7.29
N THR A 181 -7.58 -0.73 -6.68
CA THR A 181 -7.82 -1.13 -5.28
C THR A 181 -7.43 -0.01 -4.32
N THR A 182 -6.27 0.64 -4.53
CA THR A 182 -5.85 1.78 -3.71
C THR A 182 -6.81 2.95 -3.84
N ALA A 183 -7.20 3.31 -5.09
CA ALA A 183 -8.14 4.40 -5.34
C ALA A 183 -9.52 4.12 -4.72
N ALA A 184 -10.04 2.88 -4.85
CA ALA A 184 -11.32 2.49 -4.26
C ALA A 184 -11.27 2.55 -2.72
N GLY A 185 -10.19 2.05 -2.10
CA GLY A 185 -10.00 2.13 -0.67
C GLY A 185 -9.99 3.58 -0.16
N ILE A 186 -9.24 4.47 -0.81
CA ILE A 186 -9.20 5.89 -0.43
C ILE A 186 -10.59 6.55 -0.60
N ARG A 187 -11.29 6.28 -1.72
CA ARG A 187 -12.61 6.86 -1.99
C ARG A 187 -13.69 6.37 -1.06
N SER A 188 -13.55 5.17 -0.50
CA SER A 188 -14.51 4.61 0.46
C SER A 188 -14.65 5.47 1.73
N GLY A 189 -13.63 6.25 2.07
CA GLY A 189 -13.59 7.06 3.28
C GLY A 189 -13.46 6.25 4.58
N PHE A 190 -13.31 4.93 4.46
CA PHE A 190 -13.23 4.01 5.59
C PHE A 190 -11.81 3.87 6.13
N TYR A 191 -10.81 3.75 5.24
CA TYR A 191 -9.44 3.50 5.65
C TYR A 191 -8.72 4.77 6.10
N ASP A 192 -8.03 4.67 7.21
CA ASP A 192 -7.12 5.71 7.73
C ASP A 192 -5.77 5.69 7.00
N VAL A 193 -5.36 4.50 6.52
CA VAL A 193 -4.05 4.24 5.90
C VAL A 193 -4.19 3.31 4.71
N VAL A 194 -3.38 3.53 3.68
CA VAL A 194 -3.20 2.59 2.57
C VAL A 194 -1.74 2.18 2.44
N MET A 195 -1.49 0.91 2.13
CA MET A 195 -0.15 0.36 1.92
C MET A 195 -0.06 -0.30 0.54
N PRO A 196 0.04 0.49 -0.53
CA PRO A 196 0.21 -0.03 -1.89
C PRO A 196 1.64 -0.48 -2.13
N VAL A 197 1.83 -1.36 -3.11
CA VAL A 197 3.13 -1.54 -3.72
C VAL A 197 3.52 -0.23 -4.39
N LEU A 198 4.64 0.34 -3.97
CA LEU A 198 5.13 1.61 -4.50
C LEU A 198 6.65 1.55 -4.66
N ASN A 199 7.11 1.41 -5.89
CA ASN A 199 8.51 1.21 -6.24
C ASN A 199 8.92 2.07 -7.43
N GLN A 200 10.20 2.04 -7.79
CA GLN A 200 10.73 2.86 -8.86
C GLN A 200 9.97 2.70 -10.20
N PRO A 201 9.60 1.48 -10.64
CA PRO A 201 8.84 1.33 -11.89
C PRO A 201 7.44 1.91 -11.88
N ASN A 202 6.74 1.99 -10.73
CA ASN A 202 5.34 2.39 -10.69
C ASN A 202 5.06 3.72 -9.96
N LEU A 203 6.07 4.38 -9.42
CA LEU A 203 5.87 5.62 -8.64
C LEU A 203 5.11 6.69 -9.43
N GLU A 204 5.50 6.90 -10.69
CA GLU A 204 4.84 7.88 -11.58
C GLU A 204 3.41 7.44 -11.94
N ALA A 205 3.22 6.15 -12.19
CA ALA A 205 1.90 5.60 -12.51
C ALA A 205 0.89 5.71 -11.36
N MET A 206 1.37 5.82 -10.11
CA MET A 206 0.57 5.96 -8.89
C MET A 206 0.36 7.43 -8.46
N ALA A 207 0.79 8.40 -9.26
CA ALA A 207 0.76 9.82 -8.86
C ALA A 207 -0.65 10.32 -8.52
N GLU A 208 -1.67 9.85 -9.22
CA GLU A 208 -3.07 10.25 -8.97
C GLU A 208 -3.57 9.69 -7.63
N GLU A 209 -3.28 8.42 -7.33
CA GLU A 209 -3.66 7.77 -6.08
C GLU A 209 -2.97 8.41 -4.88
N LEU A 210 -1.69 8.79 -5.02
CA LEU A 210 -0.95 9.51 -4.00
C LEU A 210 -1.55 10.90 -3.74
N ARG A 211 -1.87 11.65 -4.80
CA ARG A 211 -2.54 12.93 -4.68
C ARG A 211 -3.92 12.80 -4.02
N LEU A 212 -4.67 11.76 -4.37
CA LEU A 212 -5.97 11.48 -3.76
C LEU A 212 -5.84 11.16 -2.27
N ALA A 213 -4.84 10.35 -1.88
CA ALA A 213 -4.56 10.04 -0.47
C ALA A 213 -4.27 11.32 0.33
N GLN A 214 -3.40 12.20 -0.20
CA GLN A 214 -3.07 13.48 0.42
C GLN A 214 -4.32 14.36 0.60
N GLN A 215 -5.15 14.49 -0.43
CA GLN A 215 -6.38 15.30 -0.39
C GLN A 215 -7.40 14.77 0.62
N ARG A 216 -7.45 13.46 0.82
CA ARG A 216 -8.38 12.81 1.74
C ARG A 216 -7.79 12.61 3.15
N GLY A 217 -6.52 13.01 3.37
CA GLY A 217 -5.83 12.82 4.64
C GLY A 217 -5.64 11.35 5.01
N VAL A 218 -5.49 10.48 4.01
CA VAL A 218 -5.19 9.05 4.20
C VAL A 218 -3.67 8.87 4.21
N GLY A 219 -3.13 8.22 5.25
CA GLY A 219 -1.70 7.93 5.36
C GLY A 219 -1.25 6.92 4.28
N VAL A 220 -0.02 7.08 3.78
CA VAL A 220 0.54 6.16 2.78
C VAL A 220 1.80 5.49 3.31
N MET A 221 1.74 4.18 3.46
CA MET A 221 2.89 3.31 3.74
C MET A 221 3.36 2.69 2.42
N ALA A 222 4.56 3.05 1.96
CA ALA A 222 5.10 2.45 0.73
C ALA A 222 5.70 1.08 1.02
N MET A 223 5.22 0.03 0.34
CA MET A 223 5.79 -1.32 0.47
C MET A 223 6.46 -1.79 -0.83
N LYS A 224 7.36 -2.78 -0.70
CA LYS A 224 8.11 -3.37 -1.81
C LYS A 224 8.88 -2.33 -2.64
N SER A 225 9.30 -1.25 -1.99
CA SER A 225 9.82 -0.04 -2.64
C SER A 225 11.15 -0.28 -3.34
N MET A 226 12.04 -1.09 -2.76
CA MET A 226 13.38 -1.35 -3.31
C MET A 226 13.41 -2.53 -4.29
N LYS A 227 12.26 -2.80 -4.96
CA LYS A 227 12.17 -3.91 -5.91
C LYS A 227 13.20 -3.78 -7.03
N GLY A 228 14.03 -4.82 -7.18
CA GLY A 228 15.02 -4.93 -8.24
C GLY A 228 16.27 -4.09 -8.05
N LEU A 229 16.30 -3.18 -7.08
CA LEU A 229 17.52 -2.45 -6.72
C LEU A 229 18.44 -3.40 -5.95
N LYS A 230 19.66 -3.57 -6.44
CA LYS A 230 20.65 -4.50 -5.85
C LYS A 230 21.84 -3.75 -5.23
N ASP A 231 21.87 -2.44 -5.38
CA ASP A 231 22.91 -1.56 -4.94
C ASP A 231 22.34 -0.63 -3.85
N ILE A 232 23.04 -0.51 -2.73
CA ILE A 232 22.61 0.33 -1.62
C ILE A 232 22.51 1.81 -2.02
N ASP A 233 23.40 2.29 -2.89
CA ASP A 233 23.37 3.68 -3.35
C ASP A 233 22.09 3.97 -4.17
N LEU A 234 21.65 3.02 -5.01
CA LEU A 234 20.38 3.13 -5.72
C LEU A 234 19.18 3.02 -4.78
N GLU A 235 19.26 2.17 -3.74
CA GLU A 235 18.19 2.09 -2.73
C GLU A 235 18.08 3.40 -1.96
N VAL A 236 19.19 4.00 -1.54
CA VAL A 236 19.27 5.31 -0.88
C VAL A 236 18.73 6.42 -1.78
N ALA A 237 19.17 6.47 -3.04
CA ALA A 237 18.68 7.45 -4.01
C ALA A 237 17.14 7.32 -4.21
N TYR A 238 16.65 6.09 -4.29
CA TYR A 238 15.20 5.87 -4.44
C TYR A 238 14.43 6.21 -3.16
N LEU A 239 15.00 5.94 -1.97
CA LEU A 239 14.39 6.35 -0.70
C LEU A 239 14.22 7.88 -0.66
N LYS A 240 15.24 8.65 -1.03
CA LYS A 240 15.15 10.12 -1.16
C LYS A 240 14.07 10.51 -2.17
N LYS A 241 14.02 9.85 -3.33
CA LYS A 241 13.04 10.14 -4.39
C LYS A 241 11.60 9.86 -3.93
N ILE A 242 11.32 8.72 -3.36
CA ILE A 242 9.95 8.37 -2.94
C ILE A 242 9.47 9.26 -1.78
N LEU A 243 10.35 9.58 -0.83
CA LEU A 243 10.04 10.45 0.30
C LEU A 243 10.00 11.94 -0.07
N SER A 244 10.49 12.34 -1.25
CA SER A 244 10.25 13.69 -1.76
C SER A 244 8.79 13.95 -2.12
N ASN A 245 7.97 12.88 -2.30
CA ASN A 245 6.54 12.99 -2.46
C ASN A 245 5.86 13.19 -1.08
N PRO A 246 5.20 14.34 -0.84
CA PRO A 246 4.61 14.65 0.47
C PRO A 246 3.45 13.73 0.86
N ALA A 247 2.85 13.02 -0.11
CA ALA A 247 1.79 12.05 0.17
C ALA A 247 2.31 10.75 0.80
N VAL A 248 3.59 10.43 0.62
CA VAL A 248 4.19 9.21 1.20
C VAL A 248 4.58 9.47 2.64
N THR A 249 3.96 8.77 3.57
CA THR A 249 4.21 8.93 5.00
C THR A 249 5.45 8.17 5.45
N THR A 250 5.59 6.91 5.06
CA THR A 250 6.71 6.05 5.47
C THR A 250 7.02 5.00 4.40
N VAL A 251 8.28 4.58 4.36
CA VAL A 251 8.73 3.44 3.55
C VAL A 251 8.93 2.24 4.45
N THR A 252 8.14 1.18 4.22
CA THR A 252 8.24 -0.07 4.97
C THR A 252 9.27 -0.98 4.32
N LYS A 253 10.38 -1.23 5.02
CA LYS A 253 11.54 -1.96 4.51
C LYS A 253 12.00 -3.04 5.49
N GLY A 254 12.27 -4.24 5.00
CA GLY A 254 13.07 -5.22 5.73
C GLY A 254 14.52 -4.77 5.79
N ILE A 255 15.03 -4.50 6.98
CA ILE A 255 16.40 -4.02 7.22
C ILE A 255 17.20 -5.17 7.84
N GLY A 256 18.23 -5.63 7.15
CA GLY A 256 18.99 -6.81 7.50
C GLY A 256 20.37 -6.56 8.11
N SER A 257 20.85 -5.31 8.10
CA SER A 257 22.17 -4.95 8.67
C SER A 257 22.15 -3.54 9.26
N PHE A 258 23.09 -3.29 10.18
CA PHE A 258 23.31 -1.96 10.76
C PHE A 258 23.71 -0.95 9.70
N ASP A 259 24.65 -1.29 8.82
CA ASP A 259 25.12 -0.39 7.75
C ASP A 259 23.97 0.05 6.82
N MET A 260 23.06 -0.87 6.48
CA MET A 260 21.86 -0.55 5.70
C MET A 260 20.96 0.46 6.44
N PHE A 261 20.75 0.27 7.73
CA PHE A 261 19.97 1.18 8.54
C PHE A 261 20.60 2.56 8.61
N GLU A 262 21.89 2.63 8.90
CA GLU A 262 22.63 3.89 8.97
C GLU A 262 22.63 4.66 7.64
N ALA A 263 22.82 3.95 6.52
CA ALA A 263 22.75 4.55 5.19
C ALA A 263 21.37 5.19 4.92
N TYR A 264 20.30 4.53 5.35
CA TYR A 264 18.94 5.06 5.20
C TYR A 264 18.67 6.25 6.10
N VAL A 265 19.11 6.22 7.37
CA VAL A 265 18.95 7.37 8.28
C VAL A 265 19.72 8.58 7.78
N GLN A 266 20.95 8.39 7.29
CA GLN A 266 21.74 9.46 6.67
C GLN A 266 20.98 10.04 5.46
N ALA A 267 20.42 9.18 4.61
CA ALA A 267 19.66 9.58 3.43
C ALA A 267 18.46 10.51 3.74
N LEU A 268 17.82 10.34 4.89
CA LEU A 268 16.69 11.20 5.27
C LEU A 268 17.07 12.66 5.45
N ASN A 269 18.33 12.95 5.77
CA ASN A 269 18.82 14.29 6.05
C ASN A 269 19.42 15.00 4.83
N GLU A 270 19.44 14.33 3.69
CA GLU A 270 20.01 14.84 2.45
C GLU A 270 18.93 14.89 1.34
N PRO A 271 18.87 15.96 0.54
CA PRO A 271 18.02 15.98 -0.63
C PRO A 271 18.53 15.03 -1.71
N LEU A 272 17.62 14.55 -2.58
CA LEU A 272 18.01 13.82 -3.78
C LEU A 272 18.88 14.70 -4.66
N SER A 273 20.09 14.27 -4.94
CA SER A 273 21.01 14.99 -5.83
C SER A 273 20.67 14.71 -7.32
N SER A 274 21.08 15.63 -8.19
CA SER A 274 20.95 15.43 -9.65
C SER A 274 21.74 14.20 -10.15
N ALA A 275 22.81 13.80 -9.48
CA ALA A 275 23.60 12.61 -9.84
C ALA A 275 22.83 11.34 -9.50
N GLU A 276 22.22 11.26 -8.32
CA GLU A 276 21.37 10.15 -7.87
C GLU A 276 20.13 10.00 -8.76
N ASP A 277 19.45 11.11 -9.09
CA ASP A 277 18.27 11.07 -9.97
C ASP A 277 18.63 10.58 -11.39
N ARG A 278 19.77 11.01 -11.94
CA ARG A 278 20.27 10.47 -13.20
C ARG A 278 20.65 8.98 -13.11
N ALA A 279 21.18 8.52 -11.98
CA ALA A 279 21.49 7.11 -11.77
C ALA A 279 20.22 6.27 -11.74
N LEU A 280 19.17 6.70 -11.03
CA LEU A 280 17.85 6.08 -11.02
C LEU A 280 17.22 6.06 -12.43
N TYR A 281 17.32 7.17 -13.16
CA TYR A 281 16.81 7.24 -14.53
C TYR A 281 17.53 6.23 -15.45
N ARG A 282 18.86 6.17 -15.42
CA ARG A 282 19.61 5.17 -16.21
C ARG A 282 19.24 3.74 -15.83
N TYR A 283 19.13 3.45 -14.52
CA TYR A 283 18.66 2.16 -14.04
C TYR A 283 17.28 1.81 -14.60
N ALA A 284 16.35 2.74 -14.56
CA ALA A 284 15.00 2.57 -15.09
C ALA A 284 15.02 2.26 -16.59
N GLN A 285 15.82 2.97 -17.39
CA GLN A 285 15.91 2.75 -18.84
C GLN A 285 16.50 1.39 -19.18
N VAL A 286 17.58 0.98 -18.52
CA VAL A 286 18.22 -0.33 -18.74
C VAL A 286 17.29 -1.49 -18.37
N ASN A 287 16.53 -1.35 -17.30
CA ASN A 287 15.64 -2.40 -16.76
C ASN A 287 14.19 -2.28 -17.24
N ARG A 288 13.90 -1.38 -18.17
CA ARG A 288 12.54 -1.04 -18.61
C ARG A 288 11.72 -2.26 -19.02
N SER A 289 12.24 -3.08 -19.92
CA SER A 289 11.54 -4.29 -20.41
C SER A 289 11.44 -5.41 -19.36
N SER A 290 12.19 -5.33 -18.29
CA SER A 290 12.17 -6.30 -17.19
C SER A 290 11.19 -5.94 -16.08
N ASN A 291 10.87 -4.66 -15.89
CA ASN A 291 10.11 -4.17 -14.75
C ASN A 291 8.70 -3.69 -15.13
N CYS A 292 7.69 -4.35 -14.58
CA CYS A 292 6.30 -3.92 -14.69
C CYS A 292 6.06 -2.70 -13.77
N MET A 293 5.53 -1.61 -14.36
CA MET A 293 5.19 -0.39 -13.63
C MET A 293 3.74 -0.37 -13.10
N LEU A 294 2.98 -1.44 -13.30
CA LEU A 294 1.60 -1.61 -12.81
C LEU A 294 0.62 -0.50 -13.26
N CYS A 295 0.81 0.04 -14.45
CA CYS A 295 -0.09 1.06 -15.01
C CYS A 295 -1.43 0.50 -15.49
N ASP A 296 -1.53 -0.83 -15.67
CA ASP A 296 -2.71 -1.56 -16.15
C ASP A 296 -3.14 -1.27 -17.61
N ASP A 297 -2.35 -0.55 -18.42
CA ASP A 297 -2.63 -0.31 -19.84
C ASP A 297 -2.79 -1.62 -20.62
N CYS A 298 -1.99 -2.62 -20.26
CA CYS A 298 -2.09 -3.97 -20.86
C CYS A 298 -3.41 -4.67 -20.51
N LYS A 299 -3.98 -4.46 -19.34
CA LYS A 299 -5.28 -4.96 -18.92
C LYS A 299 -6.39 -4.28 -19.71
N GLN A 300 -6.34 -2.96 -19.83
CA GLN A 300 -7.32 -2.18 -20.59
C GLN A 300 -7.31 -2.56 -22.09
N ALA A 301 -6.14 -2.83 -22.65
CA ALA A 301 -5.99 -3.26 -24.04
C ALA A 301 -6.40 -4.72 -24.28
N CYS A 302 -6.58 -5.53 -23.24
CA CYS A 302 -6.90 -6.94 -23.37
C CYS A 302 -8.39 -7.14 -23.67
N PRO A 303 -8.80 -7.67 -24.85
CA PRO A 303 -10.21 -7.85 -25.19
C PRO A 303 -10.91 -8.92 -24.33
N LEU A 304 -10.15 -9.70 -23.58
CA LEU A 304 -10.62 -10.77 -22.71
C LEU A 304 -10.53 -10.41 -21.22
N GLY A 305 -10.12 -9.18 -20.90
CA GLY A 305 -10.03 -8.68 -19.53
C GLY A 305 -9.04 -9.44 -18.63
N VAL A 306 -7.97 -10.03 -19.22
CA VAL A 306 -6.94 -10.73 -18.45
C VAL A 306 -6.24 -9.77 -17.49
N GLU A 307 -6.08 -10.17 -16.24
CA GLU A 307 -5.39 -9.41 -15.17
C GLU A 307 -3.86 -9.49 -15.32
N VAL A 308 -3.38 -8.98 -16.45
CA VAL A 308 -1.99 -9.14 -16.92
C VAL A 308 -0.99 -8.67 -15.86
N SER A 309 -1.13 -7.44 -15.36
CA SER A 309 -0.17 -6.86 -14.41
C SER A 309 -0.13 -7.63 -13.10
N THR A 310 -1.28 -8.10 -12.61
CA THR A 310 -1.39 -8.91 -11.40
C THR A 310 -0.75 -10.28 -11.56
N VAL A 311 -0.97 -10.96 -12.70
CA VAL A 311 -0.34 -12.26 -13.00
C VAL A 311 1.18 -12.13 -13.08
N LEU A 312 1.69 -11.09 -13.78
CA LEU A 312 3.12 -10.83 -13.86
C LEU A 312 3.74 -10.56 -12.49
N ARG A 313 3.03 -9.84 -11.63
CA ARG A 313 3.45 -9.58 -10.28
C ARG A 313 3.54 -10.84 -9.41
N CYS A 314 2.56 -11.75 -9.51
CA CYS A 314 2.64 -13.03 -8.81
C CYS A 314 3.92 -13.80 -9.19
N LYS A 315 4.29 -13.80 -10.48
CA LYS A 315 5.54 -14.40 -10.95
C LYS A 315 6.77 -13.70 -10.34
N ASP A 316 6.77 -12.36 -10.30
CA ASP A 316 7.86 -11.58 -9.70
C ASP A 316 8.01 -11.87 -8.20
N TYR A 317 6.92 -12.01 -7.46
CA TYR A 317 6.96 -12.39 -6.04
C TYR A 317 7.54 -13.79 -5.84
N TYR A 318 7.15 -14.72 -6.69
CA TYR A 318 7.61 -16.10 -6.60
C TYR A 318 9.13 -16.24 -6.78
N TYR A 319 9.70 -15.54 -7.76
CA TYR A 319 11.11 -15.72 -8.13
C TYR A 319 12.06 -14.65 -7.57
N GLU A 320 11.62 -13.41 -7.54
CA GLU A 320 12.54 -12.27 -7.41
C GLU A 320 12.38 -11.48 -6.11
N GLN A 321 11.17 -11.21 -5.66
CA GLN A 321 10.94 -10.42 -4.47
C GLN A 321 11.02 -11.25 -3.19
N MET A 322 12.23 -11.45 -2.70
CA MET A 322 12.52 -12.23 -1.49
C MET A 322 11.96 -13.66 -1.54
N LYS A 323 11.60 -14.15 -2.72
CA LYS A 323 10.92 -15.44 -2.93
C LYS A 323 9.66 -15.55 -2.09
N ASP A 324 8.86 -14.49 -2.06
CA ASP A 324 7.62 -14.41 -1.30
C ASP A 324 6.53 -15.27 -1.98
N VAL A 325 6.72 -16.57 -1.86
CA VAL A 325 5.87 -17.61 -2.48
C VAL A 325 4.45 -17.52 -1.95
N GLN A 326 4.27 -17.23 -0.66
CA GLN A 326 2.93 -17.16 -0.06
C GLN A 326 2.13 -15.99 -0.64
N THR A 327 2.70 -14.79 -0.70
CA THR A 327 2.05 -13.66 -1.36
C THR A 327 1.77 -13.93 -2.84
N ALA A 328 2.70 -14.60 -3.55
CA ALA A 328 2.48 -15.00 -4.95
C ALA A 328 1.25 -15.90 -5.09
N LEU A 329 1.18 -16.96 -4.29
CA LEU A 329 0.13 -17.97 -4.34
C LEU A 329 -1.22 -17.39 -3.91
N SER A 330 -1.28 -16.65 -2.79
CA SER A 330 -2.52 -16.03 -2.32
C SER A 330 -3.07 -15.04 -3.33
N THR A 331 -2.23 -14.13 -3.83
CA THR A 331 -2.63 -13.14 -4.85
C THR A 331 -3.12 -13.82 -6.14
N TYR A 332 -2.45 -14.89 -6.59
CA TYR A 332 -2.84 -15.61 -7.80
C TYR A 332 -4.18 -16.34 -7.64
N ARG A 333 -4.46 -16.93 -6.46
CA ARG A 333 -5.75 -17.57 -6.17
C ARG A 333 -6.92 -16.59 -6.22
N ASP A 334 -6.70 -15.37 -5.77
CA ASP A 334 -7.72 -14.32 -5.73
C ASP A 334 -8.11 -13.78 -7.12
N ILE A 335 -7.31 -14.05 -8.18
CA ILE A 335 -7.66 -13.64 -9.54
C ILE A 335 -8.85 -14.50 -10.02
N PRO A 336 -9.98 -13.91 -10.45
CA PRO A 336 -11.08 -14.65 -11.05
C PRO A 336 -10.59 -15.56 -12.20
N LEU A 337 -11.09 -16.80 -12.27
CA LEU A 337 -10.59 -17.82 -13.18
C LEU A 337 -10.62 -17.36 -14.64
N GLU A 338 -11.69 -16.68 -15.04
CA GLU A 338 -11.88 -16.11 -16.38
C GLU A 338 -10.88 -14.98 -16.71
N LYS A 339 -10.22 -14.41 -15.71
CA LYS A 339 -9.26 -13.29 -15.85
C LYS A 339 -7.80 -13.70 -15.71
N VAL A 340 -7.54 -14.95 -15.38
CA VAL A 340 -6.16 -15.45 -15.15
C VAL A 340 -5.33 -15.58 -16.41
N GLY A 341 -5.97 -15.66 -17.55
CA GLY A 341 -5.27 -15.84 -18.83
C GLY A 341 -4.91 -17.28 -19.19
N SER A 342 -4.99 -18.22 -18.26
CA SER A 342 -4.61 -19.61 -18.50
C SER A 342 -5.50 -20.37 -19.50
N GLY A 343 -6.74 -19.90 -19.71
CA GLY A 343 -7.66 -20.43 -20.75
C GLY A 343 -8.18 -19.35 -21.69
N ALA A 344 -8.05 -18.08 -21.29
CA ALA A 344 -8.64 -16.95 -21.99
C ALA A 344 -7.66 -16.27 -22.98
N CYS A 345 -6.33 -16.26 -22.70
CA CYS A 345 -5.37 -15.58 -23.56
C CYS A 345 -5.24 -16.24 -24.94
N ARG A 346 -5.52 -15.47 -25.99
CA ARG A 346 -5.42 -15.88 -27.41
C ARG A 346 -4.11 -15.42 -28.07
N PHE A 347 -3.12 -14.99 -27.31
CA PHE A 347 -1.80 -14.55 -27.78
C PHE A 347 -1.84 -13.42 -28.84
N CYS A 348 -2.86 -12.56 -28.79
CA CYS A 348 -3.08 -11.51 -29.78
C CYS A 348 -2.11 -10.31 -29.67
N LYS A 349 -1.25 -10.28 -28.65
CA LYS A 349 -0.21 -9.25 -28.38
C LYS A 349 -0.70 -7.82 -28.19
N LYS A 350 -2.00 -7.55 -28.10
CA LYS A 350 -2.52 -6.19 -27.85
C LYS A 350 -1.99 -5.61 -26.54
N CYS A 351 -1.82 -6.44 -25.52
CA CYS A 351 -1.21 -6.06 -24.25
C CYS A 351 0.26 -5.66 -24.39
N GLU A 352 1.04 -6.32 -25.26
CA GLU A 352 2.43 -5.95 -25.55
C GLU A 352 2.52 -4.61 -26.27
N SER A 353 1.66 -4.41 -27.28
CA SER A 353 1.59 -3.14 -28.03
C SER A 353 1.19 -1.95 -27.16
N ALA A 354 0.39 -2.17 -26.12
CA ALA A 354 -0.02 -1.15 -25.17
C ALA A 354 0.98 -0.93 -24.03
N CYS A 355 1.97 -1.80 -23.87
CA CYS A 355 2.92 -1.72 -22.77
C CYS A 355 3.95 -0.60 -22.99
N PRO A 356 3.98 0.48 -22.16
CA PRO A 356 4.92 1.57 -22.32
C PRO A 356 6.37 1.12 -22.07
N ASN A 357 6.57 0.03 -21.33
CA ASN A 357 7.88 -0.56 -21.04
C ASN A 357 8.35 -1.60 -22.06
N GLY A 358 7.51 -1.97 -23.03
CA GLY A 358 7.87 -2.97 -24.03
C GLY A 358 8.12 -4.37 -23.46
N ILE A 359 7.38 -4.74 -22.42
CA ILE A 359 7.53 -6.04 -21.74
C ILE A 359 7.01 -7.15 -22.68
N PRO A 360 7.73 -8.29 -22.85
CA PRO A 360 7.24 -9.45 -23.57
C PRO A 360 6.16 -10.18 -22.75
N ILE A 361 4.96 -9.60 -22.74
CA ILE A 361 3.88 -9.99 -21.83
C ILE A 361 3.39 -11.42 -22.09
N VAL A 362 3.22 -11.78 -23.34
CA VAL A 362 2.71 -13.12 -23.71
C VAL A 362 3.63 -14.22 -23.21
N GLU A 363 4.93 -14.09 -23.43
CA GLU A 363 5.94 -15.03 -22.92
C GLU A 363 5.86 -15.15 -21.39
N ARG A 364 5.76 -14.01 -20.70
CA ARG A 364 5.68 -13.99 -19.24
C ARG A 364 4.38 -14.58 -18.70
N LEU A 365 3.24 -14.37 -19.39
CA LEU A 365 1.98 -15.01 -19.03
C LEU A 365 2.04 -16.52 -19.20
N MET A 366 2.70 -17.01 -20.25
CA MET A 366 2.92 -18.45 -20.45
C MET A 366 3.75 -19.05 -19.32
N ALA A 367 4.88 -18.43 -18.98
CA ALA A 367 5.71 -18.88 -17.87
C ALA A 367 4.97 -18.81 -16.52
N ALA A 368 4.13 -17.79 -16.29
CA ALA A 368 3.30 -17.75 -15.11
C ALA A 368 2.24 -18.86 -15.10
N ARG A 369 1.66 -19.18 -16.23
CA ARG A 369 0.70 -20.30 -16.38
C ARG A 369 1.33 -21.62 -15.98
N GLU A 370 2.53 -21.92 -16.45
CA GLU A 370 3.26 -23.15 -16.11
C GLU A 370 3.57 -23.19 -14.61
N LEU A 371 4.07 -22.07 -14.07
CA LEU A 371 4.42 -21.95 -12.65
C LEU A 371 3.23 -22.21 -11.72
N PHE A 372 2.06 -21.69 -12.07
CA PHE A 372 0.85 -21.76 -11.24
C PHE A 372 -0.16 -22.82 -11.69
N ALA A 373 0.23 -23.74 -12.58
CA ALA A 373 -0.68 -24.78 -13.13
C ALA A 373 -1.34 -25.64 -12.05
N ASN A 374 -0.61 -25.94 -10.97
CA ASN A 374 -1.05 -26.80 -9.87
C ASN A 374 -1.57 -26.02 -8.64
N VAL A 375 -1.77 -24.71 -8.76
CA VAL A 375 -2.31 -23.93 -7.65
C VAL A 375 -3.80 -24.22 -7.54
N SER A 376 -4.18 -24.95 -6.47
CA SER A 376 -5.59 -25.18 -6.15
C SER A 376 -6.28 -23.83 -5.88
N ARG A 377 -7.39 -23.60 -6.56
CA ARG A 377 -8.28 -22.45 -6.36
C ARG A 377 -9.46 -22.98 -5.54
N GLY A 378 -9.60 -22.47 -4.33
CA GLY A 378 -10.73 -22.80 -3.47
C GLY A 378 -12.04 -22.24 -4.00
#